data_eef2f0bf5facb327ca013bc848894e3e
#
_entry.id   eef2f0bf5facb327ca013bc848894e3e
#
_cell.length_a   1.000
_cell.length_b   1.000
_cell.length_c   1.000
_cell.angle_alpha   90.00
_cell.angle_beta   90.00
_cell.angle_gamma   90.00
#
_symmetry.space_group_name_H-M   'P 1'
#
loop_
_entity.id
_entity.type
_entity.pdbx_description
1 polymer ?
#
loop_
_entity_poly.entity_id
_entity_poly.type
_entity_poly.pdbx_seq_one_letter_code
_entity_poly.pdbx_strand_id
1 'polypeptide(L)'
;MNNKVVEKFYEKYAWIIFLGIGIMVLAGAIPHMLGFNTDPALVETIGGQTIDELKLSSPMFFNLYNFYFSSGGLSDLGFGFFLIVISLFAYRQGQKWSWYSFWFIPAFFLAFMVLSSTLPSESQSILYPPLIVLIILSLAGLLLPFRKFFPKKH
;
A
#
# COMPACT_ATOMS: atom_id res chain seq x y z
N MET A 1 9.63 -41.84 12.03
CA MET A 1 9.74 -41.39 10.63
C MET A 1 9.36 -39.92 10.58
N ASN A 2 10.34 -39.02 10.36
CA ASN A 2 10.10 -37.59 10.26
C ASN A 2 9.49 -37.27 8.88
N ASN A 3 8.17 -37.20 8.78
CA ASN A 3 7.50 -36.62 7.61
C ASN A 3 7.76 -35.10 7.63
N LYS A 4 8.90 -34.66 7.10
CA LYS A 4 9.11 -33.26 6.75
C LYS A 4 8.09 -32.94 5.66
N VAL A 5 7.02 -32.23 6.05
CA VAL A 5 6.10 -31.63 5.08
C VAL A 5 6.94 -30.69 4.22
N VAL A 6 7.10 -31.02 2.94
CA VAL A 6 7.82 -30.16 2.01
C VAL A 6 7.02 -28.89 1.84
N GLU A 7 7.53 -27.80 2.41
CA GLU A 7 6.92 -26.45 2.28
C GLU A 7 6.88 -26.09 0.77
N LYS A 8 5.71 -25.80 0.26
CA LYS A 8 5.56 -25.45 -1.16
C LYS A 8 6.24 -24.10 -1.44
N PHE A 9 6.76 -23.93 -2.65
CA PHE A 9 7.48 -22.73 -3.07
C PHE A 9 6.73 -21.44 -2.73
N TYR A 10 5.43 -21.36 -3.02
CA TYR A 10 4.62 -20.18 -2.73
C TYR A 10 4.41 -19.95 -1.21
N GLU A 11 4.39 -20.99 -0.39
CA GLU A 11 4.32 -20.87 1.07
C GLU A 11 5.61 -20.27 1.64
N LYS A 12 6.75 -20.64 1.04
CA LYS A 12 8.07 -20.16 1.43
C LYS A 12 8.29 -18.68 1.08
N TYR A 13 7.80 -18.23 -0.08
CA TYR A 13 8.15 -16.93 -0.65
C TYR A 13 7.02 -15.89 -0.65
N ALA A 14 5.80 -16.21 -0.17
CA ALA A 14 4.67 -15.28 -0.15
C ALA A 14 4.95 -13.96 0.62
N TRP A 15 5.86 -13.98 1.59
CA TRP A 15 6.29 -12.78 2.34
C TRP A 15 6.93 -11.72 1.45
N ILE A 16 7.50 -12.10 0.30
CA ILE A 16 8.13 -11.17 -0.67
C ILE A 16 7.09 -10.22 -1.26
N ILE A 17 5.83 -10.66 -1.40
CA ILE A 17 4.74 -9.81 -1.89
C ILE A 17 4.57 -8.61 -0.96
N PHE A 18 4.43 -8.85 0.33
CA PHE A 18 4.26 -7.77 1.32
C PHE A 18 5.51 -6.93 1.52
N LEU A 19 6.69 -7.54 1.42
CA LEU A 19 7.96 -6.82 1.38
C LEU A 19 8.00 -5.87 0.19
N GLY A 20 7.63 -6.34 -1.00
CA GLY A 20 7.58 -5.54 -2.23
C GLY A 20 6.60 -4.38 -2.11
N ILE A 21 5.38 -4.62 -1.59
CA ILE A 21 4.39 -3.58 -1.32
C ILE A 21 4.97 -2.54 -0.34
N GLY A 22 5.59 -2.99 0.75
CA GLY A 22 6.20 -2.10 1.74
C GLY A 22 7.32 -1.23 1.17
N ILE A 23 8.21 -1.81 0.34
CA ILE A 23 9.29 -1.06 -0.34
C ILE A 23 8.70 -0.04 -1.32
N MET A 24 7.68 -0.41 -2.09
CA MET A 24 7.02 0.48 -3.04
C MET A 24 6.37 1.67 -2.33
N VAL A 25 5.62 1.42 -1.25
CA VAL A 25 5.00 2.47 -0.43
C VAL A 25 6.07 3.39 0.15
N LEU A 26 7.15 2.84 0.70
CA LEU A 26 8.24 3.61 1.29
C LEU A 26 8.97 4.46 0.24
N ALA A 27 9.21 3.92 -0.95
CA ALA A 27 9.84 4.66 -2.05
C ALA A 27 8.96 5.83 -2.54
N GLY A 28 7.63 5.65 -2.59
CA GLY A 28 6.68 6.72 -2.92
C GLY A 28 6.54 7.76 -1.81
N ALA A 29 6.62 7.33 -0.55
CA ALA A 29 6.45 8.20 0.61
C ALA A 29 7.55 9.26 0.75
N ILE A 30 8.79 8.95 0.39
CA ILE A 30 9.93 9.87 0.53
C ILE A 30 9.73 11.16 -0.27
N PRO A 31 9.45 11.15 -1.59
CA PRO A 31 9.15 12.35 -2.34
C PRO A 31 7.96 13.14 -1.77
N HIS A 32 6.89 12.44 -1.38
CA HIS A 32 5.70 13.07 -0.80
C HIS A 32 6.05 13.82 0.50
N MET A 33 6.79 13.17 1.41
CA MET A 33 7.23 13.79 2.66
C MET A 33 8.09 15.05 2.43
N LEU A 34 8.89 15.06 1.36
CA LEU A 34 9.72 16.20 0.98
C LEU A 34 8.94 17.30 0.22
N GLY A 35 7.63 17.14 0.03
CA GLY A 35 6.79 18.09 -0.68
C GLY A 35 6.90 18.04 -2.20
N PHE A 36 7.53 16.98 -2.76
CA PHE A 36 7.55 16.76 -4.20
C PHE A 36 6.26 16.07 -4.64
N ASN A 37 5.44 16.74 -5.43
CA ASN A 37 4.28 16.09 -6.02
C ASN A 37 4.73 15.13 -7.13
N THR A 38 4.46 13.86 -6.93
CA THR A 38 4.82 12.79 -7.87
C THR A 38 3.75 12.53 -8.92
N ASP A 39 2.55 13.12 -8.77
CA ASP A 39 1.47 12.98 -9.74
C ASP A 39 0.74 14.31 -10.01
N PRO A 40 1.39 15.22 -10.77
CA PRO A 40 0.79 16.51 -11.10
C PRO A 40 -0.50 16.39 -11.91
N ALA A 41 -0.62 15.36 -12.78
CA ALA A 41 -1.82 15.13 -13.58
C ALA A 41 -3.04 14.80 -12.70
N LEU A 42 -2.85 14.04 -11.63
CA LEU A 42 -3.93 13.74 -10.68
C LEU A 42 -4.42 15.00 -9.96
N VAL A 43 -3.49 15.88 -9.56
CA VAL A 43 -3.84 17.15 -8.89
C VAL A 43 -4.62 18.05 -9.82
N GLU A 44 -4.20 18.17 -11.09
CA GLU A 44 -4.90 18.96 -12.10
C GLU A 44 -6.31 18.40 -12.37
N THR A 45 -6.45 17.08 -12.49
CA THR A 45 -7.73 16.42 -12.73
C THR A 45 -8.71 16.58 -11.58
N ILE A 46 -8.24 16.56 -10.33
CA ILE A 46 -9.09 16.72 -9.13
C ILE A 46 -9.38 18.20 -8.86
N GLY A 47 -8.37 19.06 -8.96
CA GLY A 47 -8.44 20.46 -8.57
C GLY A 47 -8.81 21.42 -9.69
N GLY A 48 -8.76 20.99 -10.96
CA GLY A 48 -9.02 21.84 -12.12
C GLY A 48 -7.94 22.91 -12.36
N GLN A 49 -6.82 22.85 -11.63
CA GLN A 49 -5.69 23.79 -11.72
C GLN A 49 -4.39 23.03 -11.54
N THR A 50 -3.35 23.51 -12.22
CA THR A 50 -1.99 23.02 -11.99
C THR A 50 -1.47 23.47 -10.61
N ILE A 51 -0.45 22.80 -10.10
CA ILE A 51 0.19 23.16 -8.83
C ILE A 51 0.74 24.58 -8.86
N ASP A 52 1.33 24.98 -9.99
CA ASP A 52 1.90 26.33 -10.17
C ASP A 52 0.81 27.40 -10.22
N GLU A 53 -0.31 27.13 -10.88
CA GLU A 53 -1.48 28.02 -10.87
C GLU A 53 -2.08 28.13 -9.47
N LEU A 54 -2.22 27.02 -8.74
CA LEU A 54 -2.70 27.05 -7.34
C LEU A 54 -1.78 27.87 -6.45
N LYS A 55 -0.45 27.75 -6.61
CA LYS A 55 0.54 28.50 -5.86
C LYS A 55 0.44 30.02 -6.09
N LEU A 56 0.15 30.41 -7.34
CA LEU A 56 0.02 31.82 -7.73
C LEU A 56 -1.34 32.41 -7.35
N SER A 57 -2.44 31.65 -7.59
CA SER A 57 -3.81 32.14 -7.38
C SER A 57 -4.21 32.09 -5.92
N SER A 58 -3.71 31.13 -5.13
CA SER A 58 -4.11 30.95 -3.74
C SER A 58 -2.99 30.34 -2.88
N PRO A 59 -1.99 31.16 -2.47
CA PRO A 59 -0.83 30.70 -1.70
C PRO A 59 -1.23 30.01 -0.39
N MET A 60 -2.30 30.44 0.25
CA MET A 60 -2.80 29.83 1.49
C MET A 60 -3.28 28.40 1.26
N PHE A 61 -4.05 28.12 0.19
CA PHE A 61 -4.50 26.78 -0.16
C PHE A 61 -3.33 25.90 -0.60
N PHE A 62 -2.37 26.46 -1.32
CA PHE A 62 -1.15 25.74 -1.69
C PHE A 62 -0.39 25.29 -0.44
N ASN A 63 -0.20 26.16 0.56
CA ASN A 63 0.49 25.79 1.80
C ASN A 63 -0.27 24.72 2.57
N LEU A 64 -1.60 24.79 2.65
CA LEU A 64 -2.45 23.80 3.28
C LEU A 64 -2.35 22.45 2.55
N TYR A 65 -2.48 22.46 1.23
CA TYR A 65 -2.30 21.29 0.38
C TYR A 65 -0.93 20.63 0.62
N ASN A 66 0.15 21.42 0.57
CA ASN A 66 1.51 20.92 0.75
C ASN A 66 1.72 20.30 2.13
N PHE A 67 1.15 20.92 3.18
CA PHE A 67 1.18 20.38 4.53
C PHE A 67 0.48 19.00 4.62
N TYR A 68 -0.73 18.89 4.10
CA TYR A 68 -1.46 17.62 4.12
C TYR A 68 -0.76 16.55 3.25
N PHE A 69 -0.25 16.93 2.11
CA PHE A 69 0.49 16.04 1.21
C PHE A 69 1.76 15.50 1.88
N SER A 70 2.58 16.38 2.49
CA SER A 70 3.79 15.97 3.22
C SER A 70 3.46 15.14 4.47
N SER A 71 2.38 15.47 5.18
CA SER A 71 1.91 14.68 6.33
C SER A 71 1.43 13.29 5.91
N GLY A 72 0.76 13.18 4.76
CA GLY A 72 0.41 11.92 4.12
C GLY A 72 1.66 11.09 3.84
N GLY A 73 2.68 11.68 3.21
CA GLY A 73 3.96 11.03 2.94
C GLY A 73 4.65 10.49 4.20
N LEU A 74 4.60 11.23 5.31
CA LEU A 74 5.13 10.76 6.60
C LEU A 74 4.35 9.54 7.13
N SER A 75 3.02 9.54 6.98
CA SER A 75 2.17 8.41 7.37
C SER A 75 2.46 7.18 6.51
N ASP A 76 2.60 7.35 5.20
CA ASP A 76 2.94 6.29 4.25
C ASP A 76 4.35 5.72 4.52
N LEU A 77 5.31 6.56 4.92
CA LEU A 77 6.64 6.12 5.32
C LEU A 77 6.56 5.18 6.54
N GLY A 78 5.79 5.55 7.56
CA GLY A 78 5.53 4.69 8.71
C GLY A 78 4.85 3.38 8.32
N PHE A 79 3.83 3.45 7.48
CA PHE A 79 3.10 2.28 6.98
C PHE A 79 4.02 1.33 6.18
N GLY A 80 4.78 1.86 5.22
CA GLY A 80 5.73 1.08 4.43
C GLY A 80 6.82 0.42 5.29
N PHE A 81 7.34 1.15 6.29
CA PHE A 81 8.31 0.61 7.24
C PHE A 81 7.73 -0.57 8.04
N PHE A 82 6.53 -0.43 8.60
CA PHE A 82 5.88 -1.53 9.34
C PHE A 82 5.59 -2.74 8.45
N LEU A 83 5.18 -2.55 7.20
CA LEU A 83 5.01 -3.66 6.26
C LEU A 83 6.30 -4.43 6.05
N ILE A 84 7.42 -3.76 5.86
CA ILE A 84 8.75 -4.37 5.69
C ILE A 84 9.12 -5.17 6.95
N VAL A 85 9.03 -4.55 8.12
CA VAL A 85 9.40 -5.19 9.40
C VAL A 85 8.53 -6.43 9.65
N ILE A 86 7.21 -6.31 9.53
CA ILE A 86 6.31 -7.46 9.77
C ILE A 86 6.56 -8.57 8.74
N SER A 87 6.81 -8.23 7.48
CA SER A 87 7.09 -9.22 6.42
C SER A 87 8.35 -10.03 6.74
N LEU A 88 9.43 -9.36 7.12
CA LEU A 88 10.73 -9.99 7.36
C LEU A 88 10.78 -10.80 8.65
N PHE A 89 10.25 -10.26 9.74
CA PHE A 89 10.45 -10.81 11.09
C PHE A 89 9.29 -11.65 11.60
N ALA A 90 8.06 -11.44 11.12
CA ALA A 90 6.90 -12.18 11.60
C ALA A 90 6.26 -13.06 10.52
N TYR A 91 5.93 -12.48 9.37
CA TYR A 91 5.23 -13.20 8.32
C TYR A 91 6.08 -14.29 7.67
N ARG A 92 7.34 -13.98 7.38
CA ARG A 92 8.32 -14.96 6.90
C ARG A 92 8.47 -16.15 7.85
N GLN A 93 8.38 -15.92 9.16
CA GLN A 93 8.46 -16.96 10.19
C GLN A 93 7.15 -17.73 10.42
N GLY A 94 6.05 -17.36 9.76
CA GLY A 94 4.75 -18.01 9.89
C GLY A 94 4.02 -17.68 11.21
N GLN A 95 4.31 -16.53 11.81
CA GLN A 95 3.61 -16.10 13.02
C GLN A 95 2.15 -15.72 12.70
N LYS A 96 1.17 -16.39 13.30
CA LYS A 96 -0.25 -16.24 12.97
C LYS A 96 -0.76 -14.81 13.08
N TRP A 97 -0.30 -14.05 14.07
CA TRP A 97 -0.74 -12.67 14.26
C TRP A 97 -0.41 -11.79 13.04
N SER A 98 0.74 -12.00 12.38
CA SER A 98 1.12 -11.26 11.19
C SER A 98 0.22 -11.54 9.99
N TRP A 99 -0.30 -12.78 9.89
CA TRP A 99 -1.28 -13.13 8.88
C TRP A 99 -2.59 -12.35 9.09
N TYR A 100 -3.09 -12.30 10.34
CA TYR A 100 -4.27 -11.49 10.66
C TYR A 100 -4.03 -9.98 10.43
N SER A 101 -2.87 -9.47 10.82
CA SER A 101 -2.54 -8.06 10.63
C SER A 101 -2.50 -7.67 9.15
N PHE A 102 -2.03 -8.54 8.28
CA PHE A 102 -1.93 -8.24 6.84
C PHE A 102 -3.28 -8.20 6.11
N TRP A 103 -4.37 -8.67 6.70
CA TRP A 103 -5.72 -8.44 6.18
C TRP A 103 -6.10 -6.96 6.14
N PHE A 104 -5.42 -6.14 6.94
CA PHE A 104 -5.58 -4.69 6.86
C PHE A 104 -5.20 -4.13 5.47
N ILE A 105 -4.24 -4.73 4.77
CA ILE A 105 -3.74 -4.23 3.48
C ILE A 105 -4.81 -4.23 2.39
N PRO A 106 -5.45 -5.38 2.03
CA PRO A 106 -6.51 -5.36 1.03
C PRO A 106 -7.72 -4.55 1.51
N ALA A 107 -8.04 -4.55 2.80
CA ALA A 107 -9.12 -3.74 3.35
C ALA A 107 -8.83 -2.24 3.20
N PHE A 108 -7.60 -1.80 3.44
CA PHE A 108 -7.16 -0.42 3.26
C PHE A 108 -7.30 0.03 1.79
N PHE A 109 -6.81 -0.77 0.84
CA PHE A 109 -6.92 -0.42 -0.58
C PHE A 109 -8.37 -0.42 -1.07
N LEU A 110 -9.21 -1.33 -0.58
CA LEU A 110 -10.65 -1.31 -0.86
C LEU A 110 -11.32 -0.05 -0.30
N ALA A 111 -11.02 0.32 0.94
CA ALA A 111 -11.54 1.54 1.54
C ALA A 111 -11.09 2.78 0.77
N PHE A 112 -9.83 2.81 0.30
CA PHE A 112 -9.32 3.89 -0.53
C PHE A 112 -10.03 3.96 -1.90
N MET A 113 -10.32 2.81 -2.53
CA MET A 113 -11.14 2.77 -3.76
C MET A 113 -12.55 3.33 -3.54
N VAL A 114 -13.20 2.95 -2.43
CA VAL A 114 -14.53 3.48 -2.08
C VAL A 114 -14.46 5.00 -1.85
N LEU A 115 -13.47 5.48 -1.12
CA LEU A 115 -13.28 6.92 -0.92
C LEU A 115 -13.05 7.65 -2.24
N SER A 116 -12.22 7.07 -3.12
CA SER A 116 -11.91 7.65 -4.43
C SER A 116 -13.08 7.60 -5.43
N SER A 117 -14.15 6.86 -5.13
CA SER A 117 -15.35 6.79 -6.02
C SER A 117 -16.11 8.12 -6.12
N THR A 118 -15.86 9.06 -5.20
CA THR A 118 -16.41 10.42 -5.24
C THR A 118 -15.64 11.36 -6.16
N LEU A 119 -14.48 10.96 -6.66
CA LEU A 119 -13.65 11.75 -7.56
C LEU A 119 -14.17 11.69 -9.01
N PRO A 120 -13.77 12.63 -9.88
CA PRO A 120 -14.06 12.58 -11.31
C PRO A 120 -13.62 11.26 -11.95
N SER A 121 -14.33 10.79 -12.98
CA SER A 121 -14.06 9.51 -13.66
C SER A 121 -12.64 9.42 -14.24
N GLU A 122 -12.08 10.54 -14.68
CA GLU A 122 -10.71 10.64 -15.19
C GLU A 122 -9.69 10.30 -14.10
N SER A 123 -9.87 10.85 -12.88
CA SER A 123 -9.03 10.53 -11.73
C SER A 123 -9.16 9.06 -11.33
N GLN A 124 -10.38 8.50 -11.37
CA GLN A 124 -10.60 7.09 -11.07
C GLN A 124 -9.87 6.17 -12.07
N SER A 125 -9.84 6.54 -13.35
CA SER A 125 -9.15 5.77 -14.40
C SER A 125 -7.63 5.67 -14.16
N ILE A 126 -7.04 6.64 -13.51
CA ILE A 126 -5.62 6.66 -13.12
C ILE A 126 -5.39 5.82 -11.84
N LEU A 127 -6.27 5.99 -10.84
CA LEU A 127 -6.08 5.40 -9.50
C LEU A 127 -6.44 3.92 -9.41
N TYR A 128 -7.52 3.48 -10.08
CA TYR A 128 -8.06 2.13 -9.87
C TYR A 128 -7.17 1.01 -10.37
N PRO A 129 -6.51 1.08 -11.54
CA PRO A 129 -5.69 -0.03 -12.02
C PRO A 129 -4.59 -0.44 -11.03
N PRO A 130 -3.74 0.46 -10.50
CA PRO A 130 -2.74 0.08 -9.52
C PRO A 130 -3.34 -0.44 -8.20
N LEU A 131 -4.47 0.13 -7.73
CA LEU A 131 -5.14 -0.34 -6.52
C LEU A 131 -5.67 -1.78 -6.67
N ILE A 132 -6.28 -2.10 -7.80
CA ILE A 132 -6.77 -3.46 -8.11
C ILE A 132 -5.60 -4.45 -8.08
N VAL A 133 -4.48 -4.11 -8.71
CA VAL A 133 -3.28 -4.95 -8.70
C VAL A 133 -2.79 -5.19 -7.26
N LEU A 134 -2.74 -4.15 -6.43
CA LEU A 134 -2.31 -4.25 -5.03
C LEU A 134 -3.28 -5.11 -4.19
N ILE A 135 -4.58 -5.00 -4.42
CA ILE A 135 -5.58 -5.87 -3.77
C ILE A 135 -5.36 -7.32 -4.16
N ILE A 136 -5.23 -7.61 -5.47
CA ILE A 136 -5.01 -8.98 -5.95
C ILE A 136 -3.71 -9.56 -5.38
N LEU A 137 -2.61 -8.81 -5.42
CA LEU A 137 -1.33 -9.25 -4.87
C LEU A 137 -1.41 -9.50 -3.36
N SER A 138 -2.06 -8.62 -2.60
CA SER A 138 -2.21 -8.81 -1.16
C SER A 138 -3.08 -10.01 -0.81
N LEU A 139 -4.18 -10.24 -1.55
CA LEU A 139 -5.00 -11.44 -1.39
C LEU A 139 -4.23 -12.71 -1.75
N ALA A 140 -3.47 -12.70 -2.84
CA ALA A 140 -2.59 -13.82 -3.20
C ALA A 140 -1.57 -14.10 -2.09
N GLY A 141 -0.92 -13.05 -1.57
CA GLY A 141 0.02 -13.14 -0.46
C GLY A 141 -0.59 -13.74 0.82
N LEU A 142 -1.88 -13.51 1.09
CA LEU A 142 -2.58 -14.04 2.25
C LEU A 142 -3.10 -15.48 2.03
N LEU A 143 -3.71 -15.75 0.88
CA LEU A 143 -4.43 -17.00 0.65
C LEU A 143 -3.49 -18.16 0.28
N LEU A 144 -2.45 -17.89 -0.55
CA LEU A 144 -1.53 -18.93 -0.98
C LEU A 144 -0.80 -19.61 0.18
N PRO A 145 -0.22 -18.89 1.16
CA PRO A 145 0.50 -19.52 2.27
C PRO A 145 -0.38 -19.89 3.46
N PHE A 146 -1.71 -19.91 3.32
CA PHE A 146 -2.65 -20.17 4.42
C PHE A 146 -2.25 -21.40 5.26
N ARG A 147 -1.82 -22.49 4.62
CA ARG A 147 -1.42 -23.73 5.32
C ARG A 147 -0.16 -23.59 6.17
N LYS A 148 0.72 -22.66 5.85
CA LYS A 148 1.90 -22.34 6.65
C LYS A 148 1.50 -21.81 8.03
N PHE A 149 0.45 -20.95 8.08
CA PHE A 149 -0.04 -20.36 9.32
C PHE A 149 -1.01 -21.28 10.06
N PHE A 150 -1.75 -22.12 9.33
CA PHE A 150 -2.80 -23.00 9.86
C PHE A 150 -2.60 -24.44 9.35
N PRO A 151 -1.53 -25.14 9.83
CA PRO A 151 -1.30 -26.51 9.46
C PRO A 151 -2.45 -27.40 9.94
N LYS A 152 -2.88 -28.36 9.11
CA LYS A 152 -3.86 -29.37 9.53
C LYS A 152 -3.23 -30.19 10.66
N LYS A 153 -3.92 -30.28 11.80
CA LYS A 153 -3.60 -31.26 12.83
C LYS A 153 -3.98 -32.65 12.28
N HIS A 154 -3.02 -33.53 12.11
CA HIS A 154 -3.22 -34.95 11.88
C HIS A 154 -3.33 -35.68 13.20
#